data_cad61e3d2e9eac433244db6436cde578
#
_entry.id   cad61e3d2e9eac433244db6436cde578
#
_cell.length_a   1.000
_cell.length_b   1.000
_cell.length_c   1.000
_cell.angle_alpha   90.00
_cell.angle_beta   90.00
_cell.angle_gamma   90.00
#
_symmetry.space_group_name_H-M   'P 1'
#
loop_
_entity.id
_entity.type
_entity.pdbx_description
1 polymer ?
#
loop_
_entity_poly.entity_id
_entity_poly.type
_entity_poly.pdbx_seq_one_letter_code
_entity_poly.pdbx_strand_id
1 'polypeptide(L)'
;LVTPHTGEFLRLCSAYSAASQYLLPQSTTDIEQMGCSAAVTACREAWKNQGINLSILLKGRATYIAGSEGIYAEDTGSSWAATPGSGDVLTGIVGALVAHGAVAGRSVEESAAMAVRVHSRAALLASLGASFGESAGKTWPADGARRFLSDTDTAGRGAPVTASEISQSISAAIRDVRNGTL
;
A
#
# COMPACT_ATOMS: atom_id res chain seq x y z
N LEU A 1 -11.05 6.50 -6.58
CA LEU A 1 -9.67 6.14 -6.27
C LEU A 1 -9.09 5.30 -7.42
N VAL A 2 -7.86 5.60 -7.82
CA VAL A 2 -7.05 4.79 -8.76
C VAL A 2 -5.79 4.30 -8.05
N THR A 3 -5.30 3.11 -8.45
CA THR A 3 -4.20 2.42 -7.74
C THR A 3 -3.04 2.07 -8.68
N PRO A 4 -2.43 3.07 -9.37
CA PRO A 4 -1.37 2.80 -10.33
C PRO A 4 -0.07 2.36 -9.64
N HIS A 5 0.71 1.49 -10.30
CA HIS A 5 2.15 1.42 -10.08
C HIS A 5 2.85 2.53 -10.89
N THR A 6 4.15 2.73 -10.66
CA THR A 6 4.92 3.85 -11.27
C THR A 6 4.73 3.94 -12.79
N GLY A 7 4.81 2.82 -13.51
CA GLY A 7 4.66 2.84 -14.97
C GLY A 7 3.25 3.20 -15.45
N GLU A 8 2.20 2.79 -14.72
CA GLU A 8 0.81 3.19 -14.97
C GLU A 8 0.61 4.66 -14.65
N PHE A 9 1.20 5.13 -13.55
CA PHE A 9 1.15 6.52 -13.13
C PHE A 9 1.77 7.46 -14.17
N LEU A 10 2.93 7.12 -14.72
CA LEU A 10 3.56 7.89 -15.80
C LEU A 10 2.69 7.95 -17.06
N ARG A 11 2.01 6.86 -17.43
CA ARG A 11 1.04 6.88 -18.54
C ARG A 11 -0.13 7.81 -18.28
N LEU A 12 -0.64 7.82 -17.04
CA LEU A 12 -1.68 8.77 -16.64
C LEU A 12 -1.19 10.22 -16.70
N CYS A 13 0.00 10.51 -16.19
CA CYS A 13 0.61 11.84 -16.28
C CYS A 13 0.77 12.29 -17.75
N SER A 14 1.26 11.41 -18.62
CA SER A 14 1.44 11.69 -20.05
C SER A 14 0.10 12.01 -20.75
N ALA A 15 -0.96 11.27 -20.45
CA ALA A 15 -2.27 11.48 -21.03
C ALA A 15 -2.87 12.86 -20.72
N TYR A 16 -2.48 13.47 -19.60
CA TYR A 16 -3.02 14.76 -19.14
C TYR A 16 -2.01 15.92 -19.21
N SER A 17 -0.77 15.67 -19.63
CA SER A 17 0.30 16.70 -19.62
C SER A 17 0.00 17.85 -20.58
N ALA A 18 -0.55 17.58 -21.75
CA ALA A 18 -0.82 18.61 -22.77
C ALA A 18 -1.89 19.65 -22.34
N ALA A 19 -2.77 19.27 -21.43
CA ALA A 19 -3.84 20.13 -20.91
C ALA A 19 -3.54 20.71 -19.52
N SER A 20 -2.35 20.44 -18.98
CA SER A 20 -1.98 20.80 -17.62
C SER A 20 -1.04 22.01 -17.59
N GLN A 21 -1.29 22.96 -16.68
CA GLN A 21 -0.33 24.00 -16.32
C GLN A 21 0.74 23.49 -15.33
N TYR A 22 0.59 22.26 -14.82
CA TYR A 22 1.53 21.66 -13.89
C TYR A 22 2.59 20.87 -14.64
N LEU A 23 3.82 20.91 -14.16
CA LEU A 23 4.89 20.03 -14.62
C LEU A 23 4.62 18.62 -14.10
N LEU A 24 4.13 17.76 -14.97
CA LEU A 24 3.86 16.35 -14.64
C LEU A 24 5.06 15.49 -14.97
N PRO A 25 5.43 14.50 -14.14
CA PRO A 25 6.55 13.61 -14.40
C PRO A 25 6.31 12.78 -15.66
N GLN A 26 7.34 12.65 -16.49
CA GLN A 26 7.33 11.86 -17.72
C GLN A 26 8.23 10.62 -17.62
N SER A 27 9.05 10.55 -16.58
CA SER A 27 9.99 9.47 -16.31
C SER A 27 10.09 9.14 -14.82
N THR A 28 10.66 7.99 -14.50
CA THR A 28 11.00 7.63 -13.12
C THR A 28 11.99 8.62 -12.49
N THR A 29 12.92 9.13 -13.28
CA THR A 29 13.88 10.15 -12.84
C THR A 29 13.18 11.45 -12.44
N ASP A 30 12.14 11.86 -13.17
CA ASP A 30 11.37 13.05 -12.80
C ASP A 30 10.66 12.83 -11.46
N ILE A 31 10.09 11.64 -11.22
CA ILE A 31 9.47 11.30 -9.94
C ILE A 31 10.50 11.33 -8.80
N GLU A 32 11.70 10.81 -9.04
CA GLU A 32 12.78 10.83 -8.05
C GLU A 32 13.22 12.26 -7.72
N GLN A 33 13.33 13.13 -8.72
CA GLN A 33 13.70 14.52 -8.54
C GLN A 33 12.62 15.37 -7.86
N MET A 34 11.36 15.15 -8.24
CA MET A 34 10.22 15.85 -7.62
C MET A 34 9.90 15.32 -6.23
N GLY A 35 10.14 14.05 -5.99
CA GLY A 35 9.60 13.27 -4.89
C GLY A 35 8.18 12.76 -5.15
N CYS A 36 7.89 11.54 -4.71
CA CYS A 36 6.60 10.88 -4.97
C CYS A 36 5.38 11.69 -4.48
N SER A 37 5.50 12.33 -3.31
CA SER A 37 4.44 13.17 -2.74
C SER A 37 4.08 14.34 -3.66
N ALA A 38 5.09 15.08 -4.17
CA ALA A 38 4.87 16.18 -5.09
C ALA A 38 4.31 15.71 -6.43
N ALA A 39 4.80 14.58 -6.95
CA ALA A 39 4.35 14.00 -8.21
C ALA A 39 2.86 13.61 -8.17
N VAL A 40 2.41 12.91 -7.11
CA VAL A 40 0.99 12.53 -6.99
C VAL A 40 0.08 13.74 -6.79
N THR A 41 0.55 14.75 -6.05
CA THR A 41 -0.19 16.01 -5.85
C THR A 41 -0.36 16.75 -7.17
N ALA A 42 0.72 16.94 -7.94
CA ALA A 42 0.68 17.63 -9.23
C ALA A 42 -0.28 16.93 -10.22
N CYS A 43 -0.21 15.60 -10.29
CA CYS A 43 -1.09 14.81 -11.15
C CYS A 43 -2.56 14.96 -10.73
N ARG A 44 -2.85 14.88 -9.42
CA ARG A 44 -4.19 15.05 -8.88
C ARG A 44 -4.77 16.43 -9.17
N GLU A 45 -3.99 17.51 -8.96
CA GLU A 45 -4.42 18.88 -9.26
C GLU A 45 -4.63 19.11 -10.75
N ALA A 46 -3.79 18.51 -11.60
CA ALA A 46 -4.00 18.54 -13.05
C ALA A 46 -5.36 17.93 -13.46
N TRP A 47 -5.74 16.83 -12.86
CA TRP A 47 -7.04 16.21 -13.11
C TRP A 47 -8.20 16.99 -12.56
N LYS A 48 -8.06 17.52 -11.34
CA LYS A 48 -9.08 18.36 -10.71
C LYS A 48 -9.41 19.59 -11.56
N ASN A 49 -8.40 20.22 -12.17
CA ASN A 49 -8.59 21.37 -13.06
C ASN A 49 -9.34 21.00 -14.35
N GLN A 50 -9.41 19.71 -14.68
CA GLN A 50 -10.22 19.19 -15.80
C GLN A 50 -11.57 18.62 -15.33
N GLY A 51 -11.97 18.91 -14.08
CA GLY A 51 -13.24 18.42 -13.52
C GLY A 51 -13.20 16.97 -13.02
N ILE A 52 -12.02 16.34 -12.99
CA ILE A 52 -11.86 14.95 -12.53
C ILE A 52 -11.38 14.94 -11.09
N ASN A 53 -12.28 14.69 -10.16
CA ASN A 53 -11.92 14.59 -8.74
C ASN A 53 -11.64 13.14 -8.35
N LEU A 54 -10.36 12.76 -8.32
CA LEU A 54 -9.89 11.42 -7.99
C LEU A 54 -8.85 11.46 -6.88
N SER A 55 -8.85 10.39 -6.06
CA SER A 55 -7.74 10.08 -5.18
C SER A 55 -6.79 9.12 -5.89
N ILE A 56 -5.50 9.23 -5.64
CA ILE A 56 -4.44 8.43 -6.26
C ILE A 56 -3.71 7.65 -5.16
N LEU A 57 -3.64 6.33 -5.30
CA LEU A 57 -2.77 5.46 -4.52
C LEU A 57 -1.62 5.01 -5.42
N LEU A 58 -0.47 5.67 -5.32
CA LEU A 58 0.74 5.31 -6.07
C LEU A 58 1.48 4.18 -5.34
N LYS A 59 1.47 3.00 -5.97
CA LYS A 59 2.18 1.82 -5.46
C LYS A 59 3.68 1.93 -5.70
N GLY A 60 4.46 1.63 -4.67
CA GLY A 60 5.93 1.61 -4.75
C GLY A 60 6.52 1.00 -3.48
N ARG A 61 7.83 1.13 -3.27
CA ARG A 61 8.46 0.75 -2.01
C ARG A 61 7.82 1.48 -0.83
N ALA A 62 7.65 2.78 -0.96
CA ALA A 62 6.69 3.54 -0.16
C ALA A 62 5.44 3.77 -1.02
N THR A 63 4.27 3.57 -0.44
CA THR A 63 2.99 3.81 -1.10
C THR A 63 2.45 5.16 -0.66
N TYR A 64 2.08 6.00 -1.63
CA TYR A 64 1.53 7.33 -1.38
C TYR A 64 0.07 7.38 -1.77
N ILE A 65 -0.77 7.94 -0.90
CA ILE A 65 -2.19 8.16 -1.16
C ILE A 65 -2.45 9.66 -1.10
N ALA A 66 -2.83 10.26 -2.22
CA ALA A 66 -3.20 11.67 -2.31
C ALA A 66 -4.68 11.83 -2.61
N GLY A 67 -5.35 12.67 -1.87
CA GLY A 67 -6.77 12.96 -2.02
C GLY A 67 -7.16 14.35 -1.57
N SER A 68 -8.45 14.55 -1.27
CA SER A 68 -8.99 15.85 -0.89
C SER A 68 -8.49 16.33 0.48
N GLU A 69 -8.17 15.42 1.38
CA GLU A 69 -7.80 15.72 2.77
C GLU A 69 -6.29 15.78 3.01
N GLY A 70 -5.49 15.50 1.97
CA GLY A 70 -4.04 15.53 2.06
C GLY A 70 -3.36 14.29 1.50
N ILE A 71 -2.19 13.98 2.05
CA ILE A 71 -1.35 12.87 1.60
C ILE A 71 -1.06 11.95 2.79
N TYR A 72 -1.25 10.66 2.56
CA TYR A 72 -0.77 9.60 3.43
C TYR A 72 0.40 8.89 2.77
N ALA A 73 1.37 8.46 3.55
CA ALA A 73 2.50 7.65 3.10
C ALA A 73 2.66 6.44 4.01
N GLU A 74 2.93 5.27 3.42
CA GLU A 74 3.19 4.02 4.13
C GLU A 74 4.45 3.39 3.54
N ASP A 75 5.48 3.18 4.35
CA ASP A 75 6.78 2.62 3.96
C ASP A 75 7.18 1.37 4.76
N THR A 76 6.31 0.88 5.65
CA THR A 76 6.57 -0.30 6.48
C THR A 76 6.43 -1.62 5.71
N GLY A 77 6.18 -1.57 4.41
CA GLY A 77 5.99 -2.74 3.57
C GLY A 77 7.25 -3.60 3.44
N SER A 78 7.09 -4.91 3.60
CA SER A 78 8.15 -5.89 3.32
C SER A 78 8.50 -5.89 1.82
N SER A 79 9.80 -5.96 1.49
CA SER A 79 10.26 -6.16 0.11
C SER A 79 9.74 -7.46 -0.52
N TRP A 80 9.39 -8.45 0.28
CA TRP A 80 8.76 -9.69 -0.16
C TRP A 80 7.36 -9.50 -0.74
N ALA A 81 6.71 -8.36 -0.48
CA ALA A 81 5.44 -7.99 -1.13
C ALA A 81 5.58 -7.70 -2.64
N ALA A 82 6.79 -7.55 -3.18
CA ALA A 82 7.06 -7.31 -4.59
C ALA A 82 6.91 -8.61 -5.42
N THR A 83 5.75 -9.23 -5.37
CA THR A 83 5.41 -10.47 -6.10
C THR A 83 4.23 -10.23 -7.05
N PRO A 84 4.18 -10.93 -8.20
CA PRO A 84 3.03 -10.85 -9.12
C PRO A 84 1.70 -11.13 -8.41
N GLY A 85 0.69 -10.31 -8.66
CA GLY A 85 -0.63 -10.43 -8.04
C GLY A 85 -0.78 -9.77 -6.65
N SER A 86 0.32 -9.36 -6.02
CA SER A 86 0.26 -8.64 -4.72
C SER A 86 -0.55 -7.35 -4.82
N GLY A 87 -0.41 -6.62 -5.94
CA GLY A 87 -1.19 -5.41 -6.21
C GLY A 87 -2.69 -5.68 -6.34
N ASP A 88 -3.08 -6.84 -6.85
CA ASP A 88 -4.50 -7.25 -6.96
C ASP A 88 -5.07 -7.55 -5.58
N VAL A 89 -4.29 -8.20 -4.71
CA VAL A 89 -4.65 -8.41 -3.30
C VAL A 89 -4.86 -7.06 -2.60
N LEU A 90 -3.92 -6.12 -2.77
CA LEU A 90 -4.07 -4.76 -2.23
C LEU A 90 -5.34 -4.09 -2.74
N THR A 91 -5.62 -4.18 -4.05
CA THR A 91 -6.82 -3.57 -4.65
C THR A 91 -8.11 -4.16 -4.06
N GLY A 92 -8.14 -5.47 -3.80
CA GLY A 92 -9.26 -6.13 -3.12
C GLY A 92 -9.47 -5.61 -1.69
N ILE A 93 -8.39 -5.48 -0.91
CA ILE A 93 -8.43 -4.92 0.45
C ILE A 93 -8.92 -3.47 0.42
N VAL A 94 -8.41 -2.66 -0.52
CA VAL A 94 -8.83 -1.25 -0.72
C VAL A 94 -10.32 -1.19 -1.00
N GLY A 95 -10.84 -1.98 -1.94
CA GLY A 95 -12.26 -2.01 -2.27
C GLY A 95 -13.13 -2.33 -1.06
N ALA A 96 -12.76 -3.35 -0.30
CA ALA A 96 -13.50 -3.76 0.89
C ALA A 96 -13.48 -2.67 2.00
N LEU A 97 -12.31 -2.08 2.27
CA LEU A 97 -12.19 -1.07 3.33
C LEU A 97 -12.79 0.28 2.94
N VAL A 98 -12.75 0.67 1.67
CA VAL A 98 -13.43 1.87 1.17
C VAL A 98 -14.94 1.71 1.28
N ALA A 99 -15.49 0.55 0.89
CA ALA A 99 -16.92 0.27 1.02
C ALA A 99 -17.36 0.30 2.50
N HIS A 100 -16.59 -0.34 3.38
CA HIS A 100 -16.86 -0.32 4.83
C HIS A 100 -16.69 1.09 5.43
N GLY A 101 -15.64 1.81 5.03
CA GLY A 101 -15.32 3.16 5.49
C GLY A 101 -16.42 4.17 5.14
N ALA A 102 -17.00 4.06 3.94
CA ALA A 102 -18.11 4.91 3.50
C ALA A 102 -19.31 4.85 4.45
N VAL A 103 -19.64 3.64 4.95
CA VAL A 103 -20.72 3.47 5.96
C VAL A 103 -20.32 4.05 7.32
N ALA A 104 -19.02 4.03 7.65
CA ALA A 104 -18.49 4.55 8.91
C ALA A 104 -18.12 6.04 8.86
N GLY A 105 -18.40 6.74 7.76
CA GLY A 105 -18.09 8.17 7.57
C GLY A 105 -16.61 8.47 7.42
N ARG A 106 -15.78 7.48 7.01
CA ARG A 106 -14.35 7.69 6.73
C ARG A 106 -14.14 8.14 5.30
N SER A 107 -13.07 8.90 5.08
CA SER A 107 -12.65 9.27 3.73
C SER A 107 -12.12 8.06 2.94
N VAL A 108 -12.10 8.21 1.62
CA VAL A 108 -11.52 7.20 0.72
C VAL A 108 -10.04 7.03 1.00
N GLU A 109 -9.34 8.12 1.29
CA GLU A 109 -7.91 8.17 1.57
C GLU A 109 -7.54 7.45 2.87
N GLU A 110 -8.30 7.72 3.95
CA GLU A 110 -8.11 7.01 5.22
C GLU A 110 -8.31 5.50 5.06
N SER A 111 -9.39 5.12 4.37
CA SER A 111 -9.70 3.71 4.10
C SER A 111 -8.62 3.05 3.25
N ALA A 112 -8.08 3.75 2.25
CA ALA A 112 -6.98 3.28 1.43
C ALA A 112 -5.68 3.16 2.22
N ALA A 113 -5.36 4.11 3.10
CA ALA A 113 -4.19 4.04 3.98
C ALA A 113 -4.26 2.83 4.93
N MET A 114 -5.44 2.59 5.52
CA MET A 114 -5.66 1.37 6.32
C MET A 114 -5.47 0.10 5.49
N ALA A 115 -5.92 0.08 4.24
CA ALA A 115 -5.75 -1.06 3.34
C ALA A 115 -4.28 -1.34 3.03
N VAL A 116 -3.49 -0.30 2.75
CA VAL A 116 -2.05 -0.44 2.53
C VAL A 116 -1.37 -1.01 3.77
N ARG A 117 -1.72 -0.53 4.96
CA ARG A 117 -1.18 -1.01 6.22
C ARG A 117 -1.51 -2.49 6.49
N VAL A 118 -2.76 -2.90 6.26
CA VAL A 118 -3.18 -4.30 6.35
C VAL A 118 -2.42 -5.16 5.34
N HIS A 119 -2.28 -4.71 4.10
CA HIS A 119 -1.55 -5.43 3.06
C HIS A 119 -0.05 -5.59 3.41
N SER A 120 0.61 -4.52 3.85
CA SER A 120 2.01 -4.54 4.28
C SER A 120 2.21 -5.54 5.43
N ARG A 121 1.30 -5.52 6.41
CA ARG A 121 1.35 -6.47 7.52
C ARG A 121 1.09 -7.91 7.09
N ALA A 122 0.13 -8.14 6.19
CA ALA A 122 -0.16 -9.46 5.65
C ALA A 122 1.05 -10.04 4.89
N ALA A 123 1.73 -9.22 4.08
CA ALA A 123 2.93 -9.62 3.37
C ALA A 123 4.08 -10.00 4.33
N LEU A 124 4.25 -9.23 5.41
CA LEU A 124 5.24 -9.55 6.44
C LEU A 124 4.90 -10.87 7.13
N LEU A 125 3.66 -11.07 7.58
CA LEU A 125 3.22 -12.31 8.22
C LEU A 125 3.41 -13.52 7.30
N ALA A 126 3.04 -13.39 6.03
CA ALA A 126 3.25 -14.42 5.03
C ALA A 126 4.74 -14.76 4.89
N SER A 127 5.61 -13.75 4.78
CA SER A 127 7.06 -13.95 4.62
C SER A 127 7.72 -14.66 5.81
N LEU A 128 7.16 -14.49 6.99
CA LEU A 128 7.60 -15.16 8.21
C LEU A 128 6.97 -16.55 8.39
N GLY A 129 6.11 -17.00 7.47
CA GLY A 129 5.41 -18.29 7.56
C GLY A 129 4.27 -18.31 8.59
N ALA A 130 3.84 -17.15 9.08
CA ALA A 130 2.81 -17.06 10.13
C ALA A 130 1.40 -17.53 9.69
N SER A 131 1.15 -17.59 8.37
CA SER A 131 -0.12 -18.06 7.80
C SER A 131 -0.35 -19.57 7.90
N PHE A 132 0.68 -20.35 8.19
CA PHE A 132 0.62 -21.80 8.30
C PHE A 132 0.74 -22.33 9.74
N GLY A 133 0.71 -21.45 10.75
CA GLY A 133 1.12 -21.75 12.12
C GLY A 133 0.20 -22.63 12.93
N GLU A 134 -1.04 -22.90 12.50
CA GLU A 134 -1.95 -23.74 13.30
C GLU A 134 -1.95 -25.22 12.91
N SER A 135 -1.50 -25.57 11.70
CA SER A 135 -1.53 -26.98 11.25
C SER A 135 -0.24 -27.76 11.49
N ALA A 136 0.83 -27.13 11.94
CA ALA A 136 2.15 -27.78 12.03
C ALA A 136 2.62 -28.10 13.45
N GLY A 137 1.83 -27.92 14.49
CA GLY A 137 2.20 -28.28 15.87
C GLY A 137 3.47 -27.61 16.42
N LYS A 138 4.02 -26.62 15.73
CA LYS A 138 5.14 -25.82 16.21
C LYS A 138 4.61 -24.57 16.87
N THR A 139 4.46 -24.61 18.17
CA THR A 139 4.29 -23.41 18.99
C THR A 139 5.55 -22.54 18.83
N TRP A 140 5.42 -21.44 18.12
CA TRP A 140 6.41 -20.37 18.19
C TRP A 140 6.43 -19.85 19.64
N PRO A 141 7.59 -19.70 20.28
CA PRO A 141 7.64 -19.08 21.58
C PRO A 141 7.03 -17.68 21.47
N ALA A 142 6.08 -17.37 22.34
CA ALA A 142 5.36 -16.08 22.32
C ALA A 142 6.31 -14.88 22.44
N ASP A 143 7.47 -15.06 23.06
CA ASP A 143 8.56 -14.10 23.19
C ASP A 143 9.39 -13.97 21.89
N GLY A 144 9.51 -15.03 21.10
CA GLY A 144 10.18 -15.00 19.80
C GLY A 144 9.45 -14.10 18.78
N ALA A 145 8.13 -14.17 18.73
CA ALA A 145 7.32 -13.34 17.84
C ALA A 145 7.44 -11.85 18.17
N ARG A 146 7.46 -11.47 19.44
CA ARG A 146 7.67 -10.08 19.89
C ARG A 146 9.04 -9.54 19.51
N ARG A 147 10.07 -10.38 19.56
CA ARG A 147 11.44 -9.99 19.21
C ARG A 147 11.59 -9.71 17.73
N PHE A 148 10.85 -10.44 16.87
CA PHE A 148 10.85 -10.22 15.43
C PHE A 148 10.11 -8.94 15.01
N LEU A 149 9.14 -8.49 15.80
CA LEU A 149 8.29 -7.35 15.47
C LEU A 149 8.84 -6.01 15.98
N SER A 150 9.79 -6.03 16.92
CA SER A 150 10.41 -4.84 17.48
C SER A 150 11.75 -4.47 16.84
N ASP A 151 12.31 -5.36 16.01
CA ASP A 151 13.63 -5.15 15.42
C ASP A 151 13.46 -4.58 14.01
N THR A 152 13.96 -3.37 13.79
CA THR A 152 14.09 -2.73 12.48
C THR A 152 14.95 -3.54 11.49
N ASP A 153 15.57 -4.61 11.97
CA ASP A 153 16.41 -5.56 11.22
C ASP A 153 15.61 -6.69 10.53
N THR A 154 14.28 -6.59 10.50
CA THR A 154 13.42 -7.57 9.81
C THR A 154 13.54 -7.51 8.28
N ALA A 155 14.19 -6.49 7.72
CA ALA A 155 14.36 -6.31 6.28
C ALA A 155 15.14 -7.46 5.60
N GLY A 156 15.94 -8.23 6.36
CA GLY A 156 16.70 -9.38 5.86
C GLY A 156 16.12 -10.75 6.24
N ARG A 157 15.03 -10.79 7.01
CA ARG A 157 14.43 -12.05 7.49
C ARG A 157 13.08 -12.27 6.82
N GLY A 158 12.85 -13.46 6.34
CA GLY A 158 11.64 -13.87 5.65
C GLY A 158 11.97 -14.64 4.37
N ALA A 159 10.97 -15.12 3.70
CA ALA A 159 11.07 -15.86 2.46
C ALA A 159 10.20 -15.19 1.37
N PRO A 160 10.48 -15.43 0.08
CA PRO A 160 9.60 -15.03 -0.98
C PRO A 160 8.17 -15.53 -0.74
N VAL A 161 7.19 -14.69 -1.02
CA VAL A 161 5.77 -14.99 -0.82
C VAL A 161 5.02 -14.91 -2.14
N THR A 162 3.92 -15.65 -2.21
CA THR A 162 2.94 -15.54 -3.29
C THR A 162 1.80 -14.59 -2.91
N ALA A 163 1.07 -14.09 -3.89
CA ALA A 163 -0.15 -13.30 -3.64
C ALA A 163 -1.20 -14.08 -2.82
N SER A 164 -1.29 -15.40 -3.01
CA SER A 164 -2.19 -16.27 -2.26
C SER A 164 -1.83 -16.33 -0.77
N GLU A 165 -0.54 -16.43 -0.43
CA GLU A 165 -0.07 -16.43 0.96
C GLU A 165 -0.32 -15.07 1.64
N ILE A 166 -0.13 -13.96 0.92
CA ILE A 166 -0.51 -12.63 1.40
C ILE A 166 -2.01 -12.59 1.69
N SER A 167 -2.83 -13.07 0.76
CA SER A 167 -4.29 -13.10 0.91
C SER A 167 -4.73 -13.94 2.13
N GLN A 168 -4.12 -15.08 2.37
CA GLN A 168 -4.40 -15.94 3.52
C GLN A 168 -4.01 -15.28 4.86
N SER A 169 -3.05 -14.37 4.85
CA SER A 169 -2.57 -13.67 6.03
C SER A 169 -3.39 -12.42 6.41
N ILE A 170 -4.36 -12.00 5.58
CA ILE A 170 -5.14 -10.77 5.78
C ILE A 170 -5.87 -10.76 7.13
N SER A 171 -6.52 -11.87 7.52
CA SER A 171 -7.26 -11.92 8.78
C SER A 171 -6.36 -11.74 10.01
N ALA A 172 -5.15 -12.30 9.97
CA ALA A 172 -4.16 -12.09 11.02
C ALA A 172 -3.66 -10.64 11.03
N ALA A 173 -3.36 -10.08 9.87
CA ALA A 173 -2.93 -8.70 9.71
C ALA A 173 -3.96 -7.70 10.25
N ILE A 174 -5.26 -7.91 9.98
CA ILE A 174 -6.33 -7.07 10.53
C ILE A 174 -6.34 -7.10 12.06
N ARG A 175 -6.17 -8.27 12.67
CA ARG A 175 -6.10 -8.39 14.13
C ARG A 175 -4.92 -7.59 14.69
N ASP A 176 -3.76 -7.72 14.07
CA ASP A 176 -2.54 -7.03 14.51
C ASP A 176 -2.67 -5.51 14.39
N VAL A 177 -3.15 -5.02 13.25
CA VAL A 177 -3.36 -3.58 13.03
C VAL A 177 -4.36 -3.01 14.04
N ARG A 178 -5.45 -3.73 14.35
CA ARG A 178 -6.44 -3.31 15.36
C ARG A 178 -5.87 -3.26 16.78
N ASN A 179 -4.95 -4.16 17.10
CA ASN A 179 -4.34 -4.26 18.41
C ASN A 179 -3.12 -3.33 18.58
N GLY A 180 -2.75 -2.57 17.55
CA GLY A 180 -1.57 -1.71 17.57
C GLY A 180 -0.26 -2.49 17.60
N THR A 181 -0.26 -3.75 17.17
CA THR A 181 0.92 -4.63 17.12
C THR A 181 1.59 -4.42 15.77
N LEU A 182 2.28 -3.28 15.62
CA LEU A 182 3.03 -2.92 14.41
C LEU A 182 4.50 -2.81 14.73
#